data_38b83ccbceef04ef3a0a19cb0a84e4eb
#
_entry.id   38b83ccbceef04ef3a0a19cb0a84e4eb
#
_cell.length_a   1.000
_cell.length_b   1.000
_cell.length_c   1.000
_cell.angle_alpha   90.00
_cell.angle_beta   90.00
_cell.angle_gamma   90.00
#
_symmetry.space_group_name_H-M   'P 1'
#
loop_
_entity.id
_entity.type
_entity.pdbx_description
1 polymer ?
#
loop_
_entity_poly.entity_id
_entity_poly.type
_entity_poly.pdbx_seq_one_letter_code
_entity_poly.pdbx_strand_id
1 'polypeptide(L)'
;MVDAYGEGALPRIETDGNGIWYQNYGGHLDNVVHTWKGYLSSAVLLYDAEYISIRNLEITNNPCVKNERLNQADRMNRTGVSVIAKNHGTLHEIELDHLYIHDVEGNIYDKHLNNGGIYMSVSRPDDEEKTGIARYDGIHIHHCKVENCRRWGIAAGYTYQHDKFT
;
A
#
# COMPACT_ATOMS: atom_id res chain seq x y z
N MET A 1 7.77 16.76 -0.84
CA MET A 1 8.50 16.00 0.19
C MET A 1 7.74 16.10 1.51
N VAL A 2 7.60 14.96 2.19
CA VAL A 2 7.08 14.85 3.56
C VAL A 2 8.22 14.30 4.40
N ASP A 3 8.62 15.03 5.43
CA ASP A 3 9.82 14.72 6.22
C ASP A 3 9.66 15.14 7.68
N ALA A 4 10.43 14.52 8.56
CA ALA A 4 10.53 14.97 9.95
C ALA A 4 11.23 16.32 10.03
N TYR A 5 10.86 17.09 11.03
CA TYR A 5 11.49 18.38 11.33
C TYR A 5 11.98 18.42 12.77
N GLY A 6 13.21 18.87 12.96
CA GLY A 6 13.82 19.00 14.28
C GLY A 6 14.59 17.76 14.73
N GLU A 7 15.00 17.77 15.98
CA GLU A 7 15.73 16.68 16.63
C GLU A 7 14.80 15.92 17.59
N GLY A 8 15.00 14.60 17.73
CA GLY A 8 14.24 13.79 18.68
C GLY A 8 13.79 12.45 18.09
N ALA A 9 12.72 11.89 18.66
CA ALA A 9 12.09 10.68 18.15
C ALA A 9 11.42 10.95 16.80
N LEU A 10 11.34 9.91 15.96
CA LEU A 10 10.63 10.01 14.68
C LEU A 10 9.16 10.41 14.92
N PRO A 11 8.64 11.37 14.14
CA PRO A 11 7.21 11.64 14.14
C PRO A 11 6.43 10.38 13.75
N ARG A 12 5.37 10.08 14.49
CA ARG A 12 4.61 8.86 14.32
C ARG A 12 3.26 9.11 13.66
N ILE A 13 2.99 8.35 12.61
CA ILE A 13 1.66 8.23 12.00
C ILE A 13 1.03 6.95 12.52
N GLU A 14 -0.04 7.09 13.27
CA GLU A 14 -0.80 5.99 13.86
C GLU A 14 -2.26 6.11 13.46
N THR A 15 -2.79 5.08 12.81
CA THR A 15 -4.17 5.11 12.28
C THR A 15 -5.13 4.21 13.04
N ASP A 16 -4.63 3.33 13.89
CA ASP A 16 -5.44 2.41 14.71
C ASP A 16 -6.48 1.61 13.91
N GLY A 17 -6.09 1.20 12.68
CA GLY A 17 -6.98 0.49 11.78
C GLY A 17 -7.97 1.38 11.01
N ASN A 18 -7.96 2.69 11.25
CA ASN A 18 -8.69 3.69 10.46
C ASN A 18 -7.96 3.99 9.12
N GLY A 19 -8.12 5.13 8.52
CA GLY A 19 -7.53 5.41 7.21
C GLY A 19 -8.12 4.52 6.11
N ILE A 20 -9.43 4.32 6.17
CA ILE A 20 -10.17 3.39 5.30
C ILE A 20 -10.38 4.01 3.93
N TRP A 21 -10.06 3.24 2.91
CA TRP A 21 -10.32 3.60 1.52
C TRP A 21 -10.82 2.40 0.72
N TYR A 22 -11.42 2.64 -0.44
CA TYR A 22 -11.95 1.58 -1.30
C TYR A 22 -11.01 1.31 -2.46
N GLN A 23 -10.53 0.09 -2.54
CA GLN A 23 -9.72 -0.37 -3.66
C GLN A 23 -10.57 -1.12 -4.68
N ASN A 24 -10.41 -0.75 -5.93
CA ASN A 24 -10.97 -1.44 -7.08
C ASN A 24 -9.88 -1.64 -8.12
N TYR A 25 -9.39 -2.85 -8.25
CA TYR A 25 -8.35 -3.21 -9.22
C TYR A 25 -8.79 -3.14 -10.69
N GLY A 26 -10.04 -2.84 -10.96
CA GLY A 26 -10.62 -2.91 -12.29
C GLY A 26 -11.12 -4.32 -12.64
N GLY A 27 -11.82 -4.45 -13.76
CA GLY A 27 -12.34 -5.75 -14.21
C GLY A 27 -11.27 -6.59 -14.89
N HIS A 28 -11.45 -7.89 -14.82
CA HIS A 28 -10.75 -8.94 -15.59
C HIS A 28 -9.23 -8.92 -15.51
N LEU A 29 -8.74 -9.58 -14.50
CA LEU A 29 -7.46 -10.27 -14.58
C LEU A 29 -7.74 -11.71 -15.06
N ASP A 30 -6.73 -12.34 -15.65
CA ASP A 30 -6.78 -13.73 -16.09
C ASP A 30 -7.12 -14.72 -14.98
N ASN A 31 -7.09 -14.25 -13.74
CA ASN A 31 -7.43 -15.02 -12.57
C ASN A 31 -8.39 -14.25 -11.66
N VAL A 32 -9.59 -14.79 -11.49
CA VAL A 32 -10.66 -14.25 -10.62
C VAL A 32 -10.19 -14.00 -9.18
N VAL A 33 -9.17 -14.73 -8.73
CA VAL A 33 -8.58 -14.60 -7.39
C VAL A 33 -7.90 -13.27 -7.17
N HIS A 34 -7.50 -12.58 -8.23
CA HIS A 34 -6.79 -11.30 -8.15
C HIS A 34 -7.68 -10.07 -8.42
N THR A 35 -8.97 -10.27 -8.65
CA THR A 35 -9.93 -9.18 -8.84
C THR A 35 -10.56 -8.76 -7.53
N TRP A 36 -9.77 -8.27 -6.60
CA TRP A 36 -10.33 -7.86 -5.33
C TRP A 36 -10.86 -6.42 -5.37
N LYS A 37 -12.05 -6.28 -4.83
CA LYS A 37 -12.68 -4.97 -4.60
C LYS A 37 -13.15 -4.93 -3.16
N GLY A 38 -12.80 -3.87 -2.46
CA GLY A 38 -13.24 -3.74 -1.08
C GLY A 38 -12.53 -2.63 -0.33
N TYR A 39 -12.92 -2.49 0.91
CA TYR A 39 -12.32 -1.53 1.81
C TYR A 39 -11.05 -2.10 2.45
N LEU A 40 -10.04 -1.28 2.53
CA LEU A 40 -8.84 -1.56 3.30
C LEU A 40 -8.38 -0.30 4.04
N SER A 41 -7.47 -0.47 4.98
CA SER A 41 -6.88 0.63 5.75
C SER A 41 -5.42 0.80 5.39
N SER A 42 -4.99 2.04 5.20
CA SER A 42 -3.59 2.41 5.02
C SER A 42 -3.24 3.57 5.92
N ALA A 43 -2.12 3.49 6.64
CA ALA A 43 -1.66 4.61 7.44
C ALA A 43 -1.18 5.76 6.55
N VAL A 44 -0.52 5.43 5.46
CA VAL A 44 -0.15 6.36 4.39
C VAL A 44 -0.65 5.79 3.07
N LEU A 45 -1.36 6.60 2.30
CA LEU A 45 -1.84 6.25 0.97
C LEU A 45 -1.31 7.24 -0.07
N LEU A 46 -0.52 6.73 -1.00
CA LEU A 46 -0.13 7.42 -2.22
C LEU A 46 -0.96 6.83 -3.37
N TYR A 47 -1.95 7.58 -3.84
CA TYR A 47 -2.84 7.14 -4.90
C TYR A 47 -2.70 8.07 -6.10
N ASP A 48 -2.24 7.55 -7.21
CA ASP A 48 -1.92 8.31 -8.42
C ASP A 48 -1.01 9.54 -8.14
N ALA A 49 -0.07 9.36 -7.21
CA ALA A 49 0.87 10.40 -6.80
C ALA A 49 2.26 10.12 -7.35
N GLU A 50 2.94 11.16 -7.81
CA GLU A 50 4.30 11.10 -8.34
C GLU A 50 5.17 12.24 -7.80
N TYR A 51 6.49 12.16 -8.04
CA TYR A 51 7.49 13.13 -7.58
C TYR A 51 7.39 13.41 -6.07
N ILE A 52 7.18 12.35 -5.29
CA ILE A 52 7.00 12.45 -3.85
C ILE A 52 8.06 11.65 -3.10
N SER A 53 8.57 12.27 -2.04
CA SER A 53 9.49 11.64 -1.10
C SER A 53 8.87 11.68 0.30
N ILE A 54 8.84 10.54 0.98
CA ILE A 54 8.38 10.40 2.38
C ILE A 54 9.55 9.85 3.18
N ARG A 55 9.95 10.58 4.22
CA ARG A 55 11.17 10.29 4.97
C ARG A 55 11.01 10.44 6.48
N ASN A 56 11.86 9.73 7.20
CA ASN A 56 12.09 9.93 8.64
C ASN A 56 10.79 9.87 9.47
N LEU A 57 9.94 8.90 9.21
CA LEU A 57 8.68 8.72 9.93
C LEU A 57 8.59 7.32 10.55
N GLU A 58 7.96 7.25 11.71
CA GLU A 58 7.45 6.01 12.31
C GLU A 58 5.99 5.82 11.87
N ILE A 59 5.63 4.61 11.42
CA ILE A 59 4.31 4.32 10.87
C ILE A 59 3.76 3.03 11.46
N THR A 60 2.55 3.11 12.02
CA THR A 60 1.84 1.94 12.56
C THR A 60 0.39 1.92 12.06
N ASN A 61 -0.19 0.71 12.01
CA ASN A 61 -1.60 0.54 11.66
C ASN A 61 -2.16 -0.68 12.39
N ASN A 62 -2.41 -0.49 13.69
CA ASN A 62 -2.91 -1.52 14.58
C ASN A 62 -4.23 -1.07 15.21
N PRO A 63 -5.35 -1.75 14.95
CA PRO A 63 -6.66 -1.35 15.46
C PRO A 63 -6.81 -1.51 16.99
N CYS A 64 -5.77 -1.93 17.70
CA CYS A 64 -5.79 -2.18 19.16
C CYS A 64 -6.89 -3.14 19.63
N VAL A 65 -7.65 -3.70 18.71
CA VAL A 65 -8.62 -4.73 19.01
C VAL A 65 -7.87 -6.06 19.11
N LYS A 66 -7.52 -6.45 20.30
CA LYS A 66 -6.99 -7.79 20.56
C LYS A 66 -8.08 -8.84 20.33
N ASN A 67 -8.45 -9.05 19.09
CA ASN A 67 -9.21 -10.23 18.73
C ASN A 67 -8.23 -11.38 18.61
N GLU A 68 -8.13 -12.19 19.65
CA GLU A 68 -7.38 -13.44 19.65
C GLU A 68 -7.87 -14.42 18.59
N ARG A 69 -9.03 -14.17 18.04
CA ARG A 69 -9.57 -14.81 16.85
C ARG A 69 -9.86 -13.73 15.83
N LEU A 70 -9.04 -13.68 14.80
CA LEU A 70 -9.41 -13.01 13.56
C LEU A 70 -10.69 -13.66 13.05
N ASN A 71 -11.81 -13.25 13.63
CA ASN A 71 -13.09 -13.73 13.17
C ASN A 71 -13.34 -13.17 11.77
N GLN A 72 -14.23 -13.78 11.04
CA GLN A 72 -14.49 -13.41 9.65
C GLN A 72 -15.00 -11.97 9.48
N ALA A 73 -15.48 -11.35 10.54
CA ALA A 73 -16.01 -9.98 10.52
C ALA A 73 -14.92 -8.91 10.53
N ASP A 74 -13.72 -9.22 11.03
CA ASP A 74 -12.59 -8.28 11.07
C ASP A 74 -11.45 -8.72 10.13
N ARG A 75 -11.79 -9.00 8.88
CA ARG A 75 -10.83 -9.36 7.83
C ARG A 75 -10.39 -8.18 7.00
N MET A 76 -10.25 -7.03 7.60
CA MET A 76 -9.77 -5.88 6.87
C MET A 76 -8.29 -6.03 6.54
N ASN A 77 -7.95 -5.81 5.29
CA ASN A 77 -6.58 -5.67 4.86
C ASN A 77 -6.02 -4.35 5.36
N ARG A 78 -4.80 -4.36 5.89
CA ARG A 78 -4.15 -3.16 6.42
C ARG A 78 -2.72 -3.05 5.95
N THR A 79 -2.29 -1.84 5.66
CA THR A 79 -0.92 -1.53 5.26
C THR A 79 -0.37 -0.37 6.08
N GLY A 80 0.92 -0.33 6.25
CA GLY A 80 1.61 0.86 6.72
C GLY A 80 1.59 1.92 5.62
N VAL A 81 2.20 1.61 4.48
CA VAL A 81 2.22 2.47 3.29
C VAL A 81 1.62 1.71 2.11
N SER A 82 0.66 2.32 1.43
CA SER A 82 0.18 1.87 0.12
C SER A 82 0.57 2.86 -0.97
N VAL A 83 1.12 2.33 -2.07
CA VAL A 83 1.45 3.10 -3.27
C VAL A 83 0.67 2.50 -4.44
N ILE A 84 -0.29 3.25 -4.96
CA ILE A 84 -1.25 2.74 -5.95
C ILE A 84 -1.21 3.60 -7.20
N ALA A 85 -0.98 2.96 -8.35
CA ALA A 85 -1.12 3.58 -9.67
C ALA A 85 -2.37 3.06 -10.36
N LYS A 86 -3.24 3.94 -10.82
CA LYS A 86 -4.46 3.54 -11.52
C LYS A 86 -4.81 4.43 -12.72
N ASN A 87 -5.07 5.70 -12.50
CA ASN A 87 -5.69 6.58 -13.51
C ASN A 87 -4.77 7.71 -13.99
N HIS A 88 -3.48 7.62 -13.77
CA HIS A 88 -2.51 8.66 -14.13
C HIS A 88 -1.52 8.24 -15.23
N GLY A 89 -1.57 6.99 -15.68
CA GLY A 89 -0.56 6.46 -16.60
C GLY A 89 0.75 6.12 -15.88
N THR A 90 1.86 6.68 -16.35
CA THR A 90 3.17 6.49 -15.68
C THR A 90 3.32 7.43 -14.50
N LEU A 91 3.60 6.88 -13.32
CA LEU A 91 3.96 7.64 -12.13
C LEU A 91 5.48 7.63 -11.96
N HIS A 92 6.06 8.80 -11.74
CA HIS A 92 7.51 8.98 -11.68
C HIS A 92 7.98 9.29 -10.26
N GLU A 93 9.21 8.85 -9.96
CA GLU A 93 10.02 9.30 -8.82
C GLU A 93 9.27 9.29 -7.47
N ILE A 94 9.00 8.11 -6.96
CA ILE A 94 8.45 7.90 -5.62
C ILE A 94 9.57 7.38 -4.72
N GLU A 95 9.81 8.06 -3.62
CA GLU A 95 10.85 7.70 -2.67
C GLU A 95 10.29 7.47 -1.27
N LEU A 96 10.62 6.33 -0.68
CA LEU A 96 10.36 5.99 0.71
C LEU A 96 11.71 5.75 1.39
N ASP A 97 12.12 6.64 2.28
CA ASP A 97 13.45 6.66 2.86
C ASP A 97 13.43 6.80 4.38
N HIS A 98 14.27 6.03 5.09
CA HIS A 98 14.38 6.05 6.54
C HIS A 98 13.02 5.93 7.27
N LEU A 99 12.11 5.07 6.78
CA LEU A 99 10.85 4.79 7.44
C LEU A 99 11.01 3.62 8.43
N TYR A 100 10.44 3.79 9.62
CA TYR A 100 10.25 2.71 10.57
C TYR A 100 8.77 2.30 10.59
N ILE A 101 8.46 1.17 9.94
CA ILE A 101 7.09 0.68 9.77
C ILE A 101 6.93 -0.59 10.59
N HIS A 102 6.00 -0.57 11.53
CA HIS A 102 5.81 -1.72 12.41
C HIS A 102 4.38 -1.83 12.94
N ASP A 103 4.07 -2.97 13.55
CA ASP A 103 2.77 -3.25 14.15
C ASP A 103 1.61 -2.96 13.18
N VAL A 104 1.71 -3.52 11.97
CA VAL A 104 0.63 -3.47 10.98
C VAL A 104 -0.19 -4.75 11.07
N GLU A 105 -1.38 -4.65 11.66
CA GLU A 105 -2.27 -5.78 11.96
C GLU A 105 -3.39 -5.94 10.92
N GLY A 106 -3.12 -6.67 9.85
CA GLY A 106 -4.06 -6.93 8.76
C GLY A 106 -4.53 -8.38 8.68
N ASN A 107 -5.34 -8.67 7.69
CA ASN A 107 -5.88 -10.00 7.41
C ASN A 107 -4.79 -10.96 6.94
N ILE A 108 -4.52 -12.02 7.69
CA ILE A 108 -3.53 -13.04 7.34
C ILE A 108 -4.07 -14.14 6.43
N TYR A 109 -5.39 -14.24 6.27
CA TYR A 109 -6.04 -15.33 5.54
C TYR A 109 -6.31 -14.99 4.08
N ASP A 110 -6.34 -13.72 3.74
CA ASP A 110 -6.58 -13.30 2.39
C ASP A 110 -5.33 -13.50 1.52
N LYS A 111 -5.52 -14.07 0.34
CA LYS A 111 -4.43 -14.23 -0.64
C LYS A 111 -4.09 -12.94 -1.37
N HIS A 112 -4.91 -11.92 -1.20
CA HIS A 112 -4.65 -10.59 -1.78
C HIS A 112 -3.41 -9.96 -1.13
N LEU A 113 -2.71 -9.16 -1.90
CA LEU A 113 -1.41 -8.63 -1.52
C LEU A 113 -1.47 -7.37 -0.66
N ASN A 114 -2.67 -6.87 -0.38
CA ASN A 114 -2.92 -5.58 0.27
C ASN A 114 -2.72 -5.59 1.80
N ASN A 115 -1.80 -6.36 2.28
CA ASN A 115 -1.45 -6.42 3.69
C ASN A 115 0.05 -6.27 3.85
N GLY A 116 0.46 -5.60 4.89
CA GLY A 116 1.85 -5.53 5.27
C GLY A 116 2.40 -4.14 5.45
N GLY A 117 3.69 -4.03 5.60
CA GLY A 117 4.36 -2.77 5.86
C GLY A 117 4.25 -1.81 4.69
N ILE A 118 4.82 -2.19 3.54
CA ILE A 118 4.76 -1.41 2.31
C ILE A 118 4.12 -2.26 1.21
N TYR A 119 3.11 -1.73 0.58
CA TYR A 119 2.41 -2.37 -0.51
C TYR A 119 2.33 -1.46 -1.74
N MET A 120 2.83 -1.95 -2.86
CA MET A 120 2.80 -1.24 -4.13
C MET A 120 1.99 -2.04 -5.13
N SER A 121 1.10 -1.40 -5.87
CA SER A 121 0.42 -2.07 -6.97
C SER A 121 0.00 -1.14 -8.09
N VAL A 122 -0.17 -1.73 -9.25
CA VAL A 122 -0.85 -1.11 -10.38
C VAL A 122 -2.24 -1.71 -10.52
N SER A 123 -3.22 -0.89 -10.81
CA SER A 123 -4.59 -1.29 -11.07
C SER A 123 -4.97 -0.91 -12.50
N ARG A 124 -5.93 -1.63 -13.07
CA ARG A 124 -6.42 -1.28 -14.40
C ARG A 124 -7.08 0.11 -14.37
N PRO A 125 -6.68 1.03 -15.25
CA PRO A 125 -7.33 2.33 -15.36
C PRO A 125 -8.82 2.20 -15.67
N ASP A 126 -9.59 3.19 -15.23
CA ASP A 126 -11.01 3.27 -15.57
C ASP A 126 -11.20 3.61 -17.06
N ASP A 127 -10.27 4.38 -17.62
CA ASP A 127 -10.21 4.75 -19.04
C ASP A 127 -8.76 4.72 -19.51
N GLU A 128 -8.32 3.55 -19.98
CA GLU A 128 -6.95 3.31 -20.45
C GLU A 128 -6.59 4.08 -21.72
N GLU A 129 -7.57 4.35 -22.59
CA GLU A 129 -7.34 5.11 -23.83
C GLU A 129 -6.98 6.56 -23.50
N LYS A 130 -7.56 7.09 -22.44
CA LYS A 130 -7.32 8.45 -21.99
C LYS A 130 -6.06 8.60 -21.14
N THR A 131 -5.83 7.68 -20.21
CA THR A 131 -4.75 7.81 -19.21
C THR A 131 -3.47 7.07 -19.60
N GLY A 132 -3.57 6.12 -20.52
CA GLY A 132 -2.51 5.16 -20.77
C GLY A 132 -2.46 4.04 -19.73
N ILE A 133 -1.49 3.14 -19.88
CA ILE A 133 -1.26 2.02 -18.98
C ILE A 133 -0.70 2.52 -17.65
N ALA A 134 -1.33 2.11 -16.53
CA ALA A 134 -0.79 2.42 -15.20
C ALA A 134 0.53 1.68 -14.97
N ARG A 135 1.57 2.40 -14.59
CA ARG A 135 2.90 1.87 -14.31
C ARG A 135 3.71 2.83 -13.46
N TYR A 136 4.82 2.35 -12.95
CA TYR A 136 5.81 3.15 -12.25
C TYR A 136 7.09 3.29 -13.06
N ASP A 137 7.72 4.45 -12.95
CA ASP A 137 9.06 4.75 -13.43
C ASP A 137 9.82 5.44 -12.30
N GLY A 138 10.62 4.67 -11.57
CA GLY A 138 11.34 5.14 -10.39
C GLY A 138 10.55 5.01 -9.07
N ILE A 139 10.59 3.81 -8.46
CA ILE A 139 10.25 3.64 -7.04
C ILE A 139 11.52 3.28 -6.29
N HIS A 140 11.86 4.09 -5.30
CA HIS A 140 13.03 3.92 -4.47
C HIS A 140 12.60 3.69 -3.02
N ILE A 141 12.90 2.51 -2.48
CA ILE A 141 12.67 2.16 -1.08
C ILE A 141 14.01 1.81 -0.47
N HIS A 142 14.49 2.63 0.44
CA HIS A 142 15.81 2.42 1.03
C HIS A 142 15.89 2.90 2.48
N HIS A 143 16.86 2.35 3.22
CA HIS A 143 17.07 2.61 4.64
C HIS A 143 15.82 2.43 5.53
N CYS A 144 14.83 1.69 5.05
CA CYS A 144 13.60 1.44 5.79
C CYS A 144 13.75 0.21 6.69
N LYS A 145 13.16 0.28 7.88
CA LYS A 145 12.97 -0.86 8.77
C LYS A 145 11.51 -1.24 8.78
N VAL A 146 11.20 -2.49 8.43
CA VAL A 146 9.84 -3.04 8.42
C VAL A 146 9.82 -4.29 9.27
N GLU A 147 9.03 -4.28 10.35
CA GLU A 147 8.95 -5.41 11.28
C GLU A 147 7.55 -5.59 11.87
N ASN A 148 7.27 -6.76 12.38
CA ASN A 148 5.99 -7.09 13.02
C ASN A 148 4.75 -6.69 12.19
N CYS A 149 4.83 -6.88 10.87
CA CYS A 149 3.73 -6.63 9.96
C CYS A 149 3.07 -7.96 9.56
N ARG A 150 1.75 -8.00 9.61
CA ARG A 150 1.00 -9.19 9.22
C ARG A 150 1.14 -9.42 7.72
N ARG A 151 1.48 -10.64 7.35
CA ARG A 151 1.62 -11.21 6.03
C ARG A 151 2.87 -10.79 5.27
N TRP A 152 3.04 -9.53 4.91
CA TRP A 152 4.15 -9.06 4.09
C TRP A 152 4.93 -7.93 4.75
N GLY A 153 6.25 -7.95 4.65
CA GLY A 153 7.07 -6.78 4.96
C GLY A 153 6.92 -5.73 3.85
N ILE A 154 7.40 -6.06 2.66
CA ILE A 154 7.29 -5.23 1.46
C ILE A 154 6.76 -6.11 0.32
N ALA A 155 5.73 -5.67 -0.37
CA ALA A 155 5.13 -6.39 -1.48
C ALA A 155 4.88 -5.50 -2.69
N ALA A 156 5.24 -6.00 -3.87
CA ALA A 156 4.85 -5.46 -5.15
C ALA A 156 3.75 -6.34 -5.75
N GLY A 157 2.56 -5.80 -5.84
CA GLY A 157 1.40 -6.46 -6.43
C GLY A 157 1.28 -6.10 -7.92
N TYR A 158 1.02 -7.11 -8.72
CA TYR A 158 0.66 -6.93 -10.11
C TYR A 158 -0.76 -7.44 -10.30
N THR A 159 -1.62 -6.59 -10.70
CA THR A 159 -3.02 -6.98 -10.90
C THR A 159 -3.49 -6.73 -12.33
N TYR A 160 -2.56 -6.34 -13.21
CA TYR A 160 -2.93 -5.79 -14.48
C TYR A 160 -1.92 -6.13 -15.57
N GLN A 161 -2.39 -6.91 -16.54
CA GLN A 161 -1.77 -7.22 -17.85
C GLN A 161 -0.24 -7.43 -17.87
N HIS A 162 0.18 -8.64 -17.54
CA HIS A 162 1.58 -9.07 -17.67
C HIS A 162 2.14 -9.04 -19.07
N ASP A 163 1.30 -9.24 -20.07
CA ASP A 163 1.65 -9.33 -21.48
C ASP A 163 2.07 -7.99 -22.11
N LYS A 164 1.83 -6.89 -21.40
CA LYS A 164 2.22 -5.54 -21.87
C LYS A 164 3.55 -5.04 -21.29
N PHE A 165 4.20 -5.82 -20.44
CA PHE A 165 5.50 -5.50 -19.86
C PHE A 165 6.59 -6.39 -20.48
N THR A 166 6.95 -6.13 -21.71
CA THR A 166 8.11 -6.72 -22.39
C THR A 166 9.15 -5.66 -22.68
#